data_da2dfe626bc859a91880c0d98b366b9b
#
_entry.id   da2dfe626bc859a91880c0d98b366b9b
#
_cell.length_a   1.000
_cell.length_b   1.000
_cell.length_c   1.000
_cell.angle_alpha   90.00
_cell.angle_beta   90.00
_cell.angle_gamma   90.00
#
_symmetry.space_group_name_H-M   'P 1'
#
loop_
_entity.id
_entity.type
_entity.pdbx_description
1 polymer ?
#
loop_
_entity_poly.entity_id
_entity_poly.type
_entity_poly.pdbx_seq_one_letter_code
_entity_poly.pdbx_strand_id
1 'polypeptide(L)'
;MSAITYRIGNDLDLDLVIELYRSSTLGERRPIGDRARMQCMLQNASLVVTAWDAEQLVGITRSVSDFAYCTYLSDLAVRCTHQRRGIGRELIRRTREAGGQATVVLLSAPNAVEYYPHVGFTQHPSAWVLPPDRAGDSR
;
A
#
# COMPACT_ATOMS: atom_id res chain seq x y z
N MET A 1 -8.85 -22.57 -11.32
CA MET A 1 -8.30 -21.46 -10.52
C MET A 1 -7.81 -20.38 -11.44
N SER A 2 -8.29 -19.17 -11.24
CA SER A 2 -7.78 -18.05 -12.01
C SER A 2 -6.39 -17.65 -11.51
N ALA A 3 -5.51 -17.34 -12.45
CA ALA A 3 -4.20 -16.81 -12.11
C ALA A 3 -4.33 -15.33 -11.75
N ILE A 4 -3.56 -14.91 -10.75
CA ILE A 4 -3.48 -13.51 -10.37
C ILE A 4 -2.51 -12.81 -11.32
N THR A 5 -2.94 -11.69 -11.89
CA THR A 5 -2.08 -10.85 -12.73
C THR A 5 -1.71 -9.58 -11.98
N TYR A 6 -0.59 -8.97 -12.34
CA TYR A 6 -0.05 -7.81 -11.66
C TYR A 6 0.21 -6.70 -12.67
N ARG A 7 -0.06 -5.45 -12.26
CA ARG A 7 0.15 -4.28 -13.11
C ARG A 7 0.83 -3.18 -12.30
N ILE A 8 1.57 -2.32 -13.00
CA ILE A 8 2.19 -1.13 -12.42
C ILE A 8 1.53 0.09 -13.03
N GLY A 9 1.12 1.03 -12.19
CA GLY A 9 0.51 2.28 -12.62
C GLY A 9 -0.59 2.72 -11.71
N ASN A 10 -0.85 4.03 -11.67
CA ASN A 10 -1.87 4.64 -10.81
C ASN A 10 -3.10 5.13 -11.58
N ASP A 11 -3.20 4.81 -12.87
CA ASP A 11 -4.40 5.11 -13.66
C ASP A 11 -5.45 4.04 -13.37
N LEU A 12 -6.15 4.23 -12.25
CA LEU A 12 -7.09 3.26 -11.71
C LEU A 12 -8.42 3.92 -11.43
N ASP A 13 -9.49 3.14 -11.55
CA ASP A 13 -10.82 3.58 -11.11
C ASP A 13 -10.81 3.74 -9.59
N LEU A 14 -11.05 4.97 -9.13
CA LEU A 14 -11.03 5.27 -7.69
C LEU A 14 -12.05 4.45 -6.92
N ASP A 15 -13.21 4.17 -7.51
CA ASP A 15 -14.24 3.37 -6.83
C ASP A 15 -13.76 1.95 -6.56
N LEU A 16 -13.01 1.36 -7.50
CA LEU A 16 -12.40 0.04 -7.29
C LEU A 16 -11.38 0.06 -6.16
N VAL A 17 -10.57 1.12 -6.08
CA VAL A 17 -9.56 1.27 -5.03
C VAL A 17 -10.22 1.43 -3.67
N ILE A 18 -11.22 2.30 -3.57
CA ILE A 18 -11.96 2.50 -2.31
C ILE A 18 -12.64 1.21 -1.87
N GLU A 19 -13.25 0.49 -2.81
CA GLU A 19 -13.92 -0.77 -2.53
C GLU A 19 -12.93 -1.83 -2.04
N LEU A 20 -11.75 -1.89 -2.65
CA LEU A 20 -10.70 -2.80 -2.18
C LEU A 20 -10.28 -2.45 -0.75
N TYR A 21 -10.04 -1.19 -0.44
CA TYR A 21 -9.66 -0.78 0.91
C TYR A 21 -10.76 -1.13 1.92
N ARG A 22 -12.02 -0.94 1.54
CA ARG A 22 -13.15 -1.29 2.40
C ARG A 22 -13.25 -2.79 2.65
N SER A 23 -12.92 -3.61 1.65
CA SER A 23 -12.97 -5.06 1.77
C SER A 23 -11.73 -5.67 2.42
N SER A 24 -10.78 -4.85 2.80
CA SER A 24 -9.60 -5.22 3.57
C SER A 24 -9.63 -4.46 4.89
N THR A 25 -8.78 -4.83 5.84
CA THR A 25 -8.72 -4.12 7.11
C THR A 25 -8.14 -2.71 6.98
N LEU A 26 -7.49 -2.42 5.87
CA LEU A 26 -6.85 -1.11 5.65
C LEU A 26 -7.87 0.03 5.61
N GLY A 27 -9.11 -0.25 5.17
CA GLY A 27 -10.17 0.77 5.11
C GLY A 27 -10.47 1.42 6.45
N GLU A 28 -10.23 0.71 7.55
CA GLU A 28 -10.42 1.26 8.91
C GLU A 28 -9.36 2.29 9.28
N ARG A 29 -8.27 2.36 8.54
CA ARG A 29 -7.10 3.17 8.84
C ARG A 29 -6.76 4.16 7.72
N ARG A 30 -7.67 4.37 6.79
CA ARG A 30 -7.51 5.28 5.65
C ARG A 30 -8.80 6.09 5.46
N PRO A 31 -8.70 7.29 4.88
CA PRO A 31 -9.86 8.19 4.77
C PRO A 31 -10.76 7.81 3.59
N ILE A 32 -11.27 6.58 3.57
CA ILE A 32 -12.07 6.09 2.43
C ILE A 32 -13.40 6.82 2.26
N GLY A 33 -13.88 7.52 3.30
CA GLY A 33 -15.07 8.37 3.20
C GLY A 33 -14.79 9.74 2.60
N ASP A 34 -13.54 10.13 2.45
CA ASP A 34 -13.12 11.40 1.85
C ASP A 34 -12.59 11.12 0.45
N ARG A 35 -13.51 11.17 -0.51
CA ARG A 35 -13.22 10.79 -1.90
C ARG A 35 -12.14 11.66 -2.53
N ALA A 36 -12.19 12.98 -2.30
CA ALA A 36 -11.21 13.91 -2.87
C ALA A 36 -9.80 13.61 -2.32
N ARG A 37 -9.71 13.30 -1.04
CA ARG A 37 -8.44 12.95 -0.41
C ARG A 37 -7.89 11.63 -0.96
N MET A 38 -8.74 10.62 -1.11
CA MET A 38 -8.33 9.34 -1.70
C MET A 38 -7.85 9.52 -3.14
N GLN A 39 -8.54 10.36 -3.92
CA GLN A 39 -8.10 10.65 -5.29
C GLN A 39 -6.72 11.30 -5.30
N CYS A 40 -6.48 12.25 -4.42
CA CYS A 40 -5.20 12.93 -4.29
C CYS A 40 -4.09 11.95 -3.90
N MET A 41 -4.37 11.06 -2.95
CA MET A 41 -3.42 10.02 -2.53
C MET A 41 -3.03 9.11 -3.70
N LEU A 42 -4.00 8.71 -4.51
CA LEU A 42 -3.77 7.82 -5.64
C LEU A 42 -2.99 8.53 -6.76
N GLN A 43 -3.42 9.73 -7.12
CA GLN A 43 -2.80 10.49 -8.21
C GLN A 43 -1.34 10.83 -7.95
N ASN A 44 -0.99 11.09 -6.70
CA ASN A 44 0.36 11.52 -6.33
C ASN A 44 1.26 10.38 -5.88
N ALA A 45 0.79 9.16 -5.90
CA ALA A 45 1.63 8.00 -5.65
C ALA A 45 2.49 7.71 -6.87
N SER A 46 3.82 7.77 -6.71
CA SER A 46 4.74 7.57 -7.82
C SER A 46 4.95 6.10 -8.17
N LEU A 47 4.56 5.18 -7.30
CA LEU A 47 4.72 3.74 -7.53
C LEU A 47 3.52 2.99 -6.96
N VAL A 48 2.70 2.47 -7.84
CA VAL A 48 1.50 1.68 -7.48
C VAL A 48 1.58 0.35 -8.22
N VAL A 49 1.47 -0.74 -7.46
CA VAL A 49 1.40 -2.09 -8.02
C VAL A 49 0.05 -2.67 -7.63
N THR A 50 -0.64 -3.28 -8.58
CA THR A 50 -1.96 -3.87 -8.37
C THR A 50 -1.96 -5.34 -8.73
N ALA A 51 -2.83 -6.08 -8.04
CA ALA A 51 -3.08 -7.49 -8.27
C ALA A 51 -4.53 -7.66 -8.69
N TRP A 52 -4.74 -8.50 -9.71
CA TRP A 52 -6.05 -8.68 -10.34
C TRP A 52 -6.39 -10.15 -10.45
N ASP A 53 -7.62 -10.48 -10.10
CA ASP A 53 -8.23 -11.77 -10.38
C ASP A 53 -9.23 -11.53 -11.52
N ALA A 54 -8.83 -11.85 -12.75
CA ALA A 54 -9.54 -11.42 -13.95
C ALA A 54 -9.71 -9.89 -13.93
N GLU A 55 -10.93 -9.37 -13.87
CA GLU A 55 -11.19 -7.94 -13.83
C GLU A 55 -11.39 -7.39 -12.43
N GLN A 56 -11.32 -8.24 -11.41
CA GLN A 56 -11.48 -7.81 -10.02
C GLN A 56 -10.14 -7.36 -9.44
N LEU A 57 -10.10 -6.15 -8.91
CA LEU A 57 -8.94 -5.66 -8.17
C LEU A 57 -8.92 -6.34 -6.80
N VAL A 58 -7.86 -7.12 -6.54
CA VAL A 58 -7.77 -7.92 -5.32
C VAL A 58 -6.63 -7.51 -4.42
N GLY A 59 -5.70 -6.69 -4.90
CA GLY A 59 -4.59 -6.22 -4.08
C GLY A 59 -3.94 -4.98 -4.63
N ILE A 60 -3.28 -4.23 -3.75
CA ILE A 60 -2.59 -3.00 -4.11
C ILE A 60 -1.45 -2.73 -3.13
N THR A 61 -0.32 -2.24 -3.65
CA THR A 61 0.62 -1.43 -2.88
C THR A 61 0.65 -0.04 -3.47
N ARG A 62 0.51 0.97 -2.59
CA ARG A 62 0.60 2.38 -2.99
C ARG A 62 1.81 2.97 -2.28
N SER A 63 2.75 3.48 -3.08
CA SER A 63 4.05 3.92 -2.58
C SER A 63 4.44 5.26 -3.17
N VAL A 64 5.33 5.95 -2.47
CA VAL A 64 6.04 7.13 -2.96
C VAL A 64 7.51 6.77 -3.03
N SER A 65 8.13 6.93 -4.19
CA SER A 65 9.51 6.54 -4.42
C SER A 65 10.24 7.58 -5.26
N ASP A 66 11.53 7.76 -4.96
CA ASP A 66 12.42 8.52 -5.83
C ASP A 66 13.15 7.61 -6.82
N PHE A 67 12.94 6.30 -6.73
CA PHE A 67 13.55 5.27 -7.59
C PHE A 67 15.09 5.23 -7.51
N ALA A 68 15.65 5.79 -6.44
CA ALA A 68 17.09 5.87 -6.25
C ALA A 68 17.52 5.54 -4.84
N TYR A 69 16.84 6.07 -3.83
CA TYR A 69 17.26 5.94 -2.44
C TYR A 69 16.19 5.38 -1.52
N CYS A 70 14.95 5.90 -1.59
CA CYS A 70 13.90 5.43 -0.70
C CYS A 70 12.56 5.25 -1.40
N THR A 71 11.86 4.21 -1.00
CA THR A 71 10.45 3.94 -1.35
C THR A 71 9.69 3.85 -0.04
N TYR A 72 8.74 4.75 0.17
CA TYR A 72 7.81 4.61 1.29
C TYR A 72 6.57 3.87 0.83
N LEU A 73 6.43 2.63 1.27
CA LEU A 73 5.25 1.80 1.00
C LEU A 73 4.18 2.17 2.02
N SER A 74 3.30 3.06 1.61
CA SER A 74 2.28 3.61 2.50
C SER A 74 1.12 2.66 2.74
N ASP A 75 0.65 1.99 1.68
CA ASP A 75 -0.54 1.14 1.75
C ASP A 75 -0.25 -0.21 1.14
N LEU A 76 -0.65 -1.26 1.86
CA LEU A 76 -0.73 -2.62 1.36
C LEU A 76 -2.10 -3.16 1.72
N ALA A 77 -2.89 -3.50 0.72
CA ALA A 77 -4.21 -4.07 0.92
C ALA A 77 -4.39 -5.29 0.04
N VAL A 78 -4.93 -6.36 0.61
CA VAL A 78 -5.35 -7.55 -0.11
C VAL A 78 -6.78 -7.86 0.31
N ARG A 79 -7.66 -8.06 -0.68
CA ARG A 79 -9.06 -8.38 -0.44
C ARG A 79 -9.18 -9.60 0.49
N CYS A 80 -10.08 -9.53 1.47
CA CYS A 80 -10.21 -10.58 2.49
C CYS A 80 -10.37 -11.96 1.89
N THR A 81 -11.10 -12.08 0.78
CA THR A 81 -11.34 -13.36 0.11
C THR A 81 -10.08 -13.93 -0.56
N HIS A 82 -9.05 -13.12 -0.72
CA HIS A 82 -7.82 -13.49 -1.45
C HIS A 82 -6.58 -13.48 -0.56
N GLN A 83 -6.74 -13.32 0.75
CA GLN A 83 -5.61 -13.36 1.68
C GLN A 83 -5.06 -14.78 1.83
N ARG A 84 -3.82 -14.89 2.33
CA ARG A 84 -3.10 -16.16 2.55
C ARG A 84 -2.82 -16.93 1.27
N ARG A 85 -2.71 -16.23 0.13
CA ARG A 85 -2.42 -16.83 -1.17
C ARG A 85 -1.12 -16.29 -1.78
N GLY A 86 -0.32 -15.55 -0.98
CA GLY A 86 0.95 -15.01 -1.44
C GLY A 86 0.85 -13.71 -2.24
N ILE A 87 -0.35 -13.13 -2.35
CA ILE A 87 -0.55 -11.90 -3.14
C ILE A 87 0.19 -10.73 -2.51
N GLY A 88 0.09 -10.56 -1.19
CA GLY A 88 0.79 -9.48 -0.49
C GLY A 88 2.29 -9.58 -0.64
N ARG A 89 2.84 -10.77 -0.53
CA ARG A 89 4.29 -11.02 -0.73
C ARG A 89 4.72 -10.64 -2.14
N GLU A 90 3.94 -11.03 -3.14
CA GLU A 90 4.28 -10.73 -4.54
C GLU A 90 4.16 -9.23 -4.84
N LEU A 91 3.15 -8.56 -4.27
CA LEU A 91 3.02 -7.10 -4.39
C LEU A 91 4.25 -6.38 -3.81
N ILE A 92 4.71 -6.82 -2.64
CA ILE A 92 5.91 -6.25 -2.01
C ILE A 92 7.13 -6.50 -2.87
N ARG A 93 7.29 -7.73 -3.39
CA ARG A 93 8.43 -8.07 -4.25
C ARG A 93 8.49 -7.18 -5.49
N ARG A 94 7.34 -6.98 -6.14
CA ARG A 94 7.26 -6.14 -7.34
C ARG A 94 7.46 -4.67 -7.04
N THR A 95 6.99 -4.21 -5.88
CA THR A 95 7.24 -2.85 -5.43
C THR A 95 8.72 -2.61 -5.21
N ARG A 96 9.39 -3.54 -4.52
CA ARG A 96 10.84 -3.46 -4.29
C ARG A 96 11.62 -3.44 -5.61
N GLU A 97 11.27 -4.33 -6.52
CA GLU A 97 11.93 -4.42 -7.82
C GLU A 97 11.75 -3.15 -8.65
N ALA A 98 10.52 -2.63 -8.70
CA ALA A 98 10.21 -1.41 -9.45
C ALA A 98 10.90 -0.17 -8.86
N GLY A 99 11.16 -0.16 -7.56
CA GLY A 99 11.88 0.92 -6.89
C GLY A 99 13.38 0.95 -7.19
N GLY A 100 13.92 -0.05 -7.87
CA GLY A 100 15.32 -0.11 -8.23
C GLY A 100 16.23 -0.27 -7.01
N GLN A 101 17.16 0.67 -6.82
CA GLN A 101 18.09 0.65 -5.69
C GLN A 101 17.49 1.16 -4.38
N ALA A 102 16.26 1.68 -4.41
CA ALA A 102 15.67 2.31 -3.24
C ALA A 102 15.38 1.30 -2.13
N THR A 103 15.65 1.69 -0.90
CA THR A 103 15.24 0.93 0.28
C THR A 103 13.75 1.11 0.49
N VAL A 104 13.04 0.00 0.72
CA VAL A 104 11.60 0.07 1.02
C VAL A 104 11.41 0.24 2.52
N VAL A 105 10.66 1.26 2.91
CA VAL A 105 10.31 1.57 4.29
C VAL A 105 8.80 1.56 4.43
N LEU A 106 8.28 1.04 5.53
CA LEU A 106 6.86 1.10 5.82
C LEU A 106 6.61 1.20 7.32
N LEU A 107 5.40 1.64 7.66
CA LEU A 107 4.88 1.60 9.02
C LEU A 107 3.76 0.56 9.05
N SER A 108 3.96 -0.51 9.80
CA SER A 108 2.99 -1.59 9.84
C SER A 108 1.80 -1.25 10.73
N ALA A 109 0.63 -1.83 10.39
CA ALA A 109 -0.48 -1.86 11.33
C ALA A 109 -0.07 -2.66 12.58
N PRO A 110 -0.58 -2.31 13.76
CA PRO A 110 -0.20 -3.02 15.00
C PRO A 110 -0.43 -4.53 14.93
N ASN A 111 -1.48 -4.97 14.26
CA ASN A 111 -1.80 -6.39 14.12
C ASN A 111 -1.03 -7.09 12.99
N ALA A 112 -0.20 -6.37 12.25
CA ALA A 112 0.57 -6.91 11.13
C ALA A 112 2.08 -6.86 11.38
N VAL A 113 2.52 -6.46 12.58
CA VAL A 113 3.95 -6.31 12.90
C VAL A 113 4.72 -7.60 12.64
N GLU A 114 4.13 -8.76 12.95
CA GLU A 114 4.79 -10.04 12.81
C GLU A 114 4.82 -10.58 11.38
N TYR A 115 4.03 -9.98 10.48
CA TYR A 115 3.97 -10.42 9.09
C TYR A 115 5.25 -10.03 8.33
N TYR A 116 5.75 -8.81 8.55
CA TYR A 116 6.80 -8.24 7.71
C TYR A 116 8.16 -8.95 7.80
N PRO A 117 8.58 -9.48 8.95
CA PRO A 117 9.81 -10.29 8.97
C PRO A 117 9.74 -11.50 8.04
N HIS A 118 8.55 -12.10 7.88
CA HIS A 118 8.37 -13.26 7.00
C HIS A 118 8.56 -12.93 5.51
N VAL A 119 8.46 -11.67 5.15
CA VAL A 119 8.64 -11.22 3.76
C VAL A 119 9.92 -10.41 3.57
N GLY A 120 10.85 -10.50 4.52
CA GLY A 120 12.20 -9.99 4.36
C GLY A 120 12.48 -8.63 4.99
N PHE A 121 11.52 -8.05 5.71
CA PHE A 121 11.73 -6.77 6.39
C PHE A 121 12.45 -6.96 7.73
N THR A 122 13.29 -5.99 8.08
CA THR A 122 13.89 -5.86 9.40
C THR A 122 13.29 -4.66 10.10
N GLN A 123 12.90 -4.83 11.35
CA GLN A 123 12.32 -3.73 12.12
C GLN A 123 13.39 -2.67 12.39
N HIS A 124 13.03 -1.40 12.14
CA HIS A 124 13.93 -0.28 12.39
C HIS A 124 13.52 0.42 13.69
N PRO A 125 14.40 0.52 14.69
CA PRO A 125 14.04 1.08 15.99
C PRO A 125 13.94 2.60 16.01
N SER A 126 14.39 3.28 14.95
CA SER A 126 14.49 4.73 14.92
C SER A 126 13.46 5.39 14.01
N ALA A 127 12.28 4.75 13.85
CA ALA A 127 11.21 5.36 13.07
C ALA A 127 10.55 6.49 13.86
N TRP A 128 10.34 7.63 13.20
CA TRP A 128 9.72 8.82 13.78
C TRP A 128 8.61 9.29 12.86
N VAL A 129 7.50 9.73 13.44
CA VAL A 129 6.34 10.21 12.69
C VAL A 129 5.99 11.61 13.18
N LEU A 130 5.83 12.54 12.23
CA LEU A 130 5.38 13.89 12.51
C LEU A 130 4.04 14.10 11.78
N PRO A 131 2.92 14.07 12.51
CA PRO A 131 1.61 14.30 11.90
C PRO A 131 1.46 15.74 11.41
N PRO A 132 0.55 16.00 10.47
CA PRO A 132 0.30 17.38 10.04
C PRO A 132 -0.27 18.21 11.19
N ASP A 133 0.01 19.52 11.15
CA ASP A 133 -0.60 20.45 12.09
C ASP A 133 -2.11 20.50 11.88
N ARG A 134 -2.85 20.61 12.99
CA ARG A 134 -4.29 20.82 12.95
C ARG A 134 -4.58 22.26 13.35
N ALA A 135 -5.66 22.82 12.80
CA ALA A 135 -6.13 24.13 13.18
C ALA A 135 -6.37 24.16 14.70
N GLY A 136 -5.72 25.10 15.40
CA GLY A 136 -5.82 25.25 16.84
C GLY A 136 -4.79 24.47 17.65
N ASP A 137 -3.93 23.66 17.02
CA ASP A 137 -2.82 23.01 17.72
C ASP A 137 -1.80 24.05 18.14
N SER A 138 -1.36 23.96 19.39
CA SER A 138 -0.34 24.81 19.96
C SER A 138 0.99 24.06 19.99
N ARG A 139 2.05 24.70 19.53
CA ARG A 139 3.38 24.11 19.51
C ARG A 139 4.38 24.93 20.26
#